data_f84e636eb1ceb315a155fd8e8db05d68
#
_entry.id   f84e636eb1ceb315a155fd8e8db05d68
#
_cell.length_a   1.000
_cell.length_b   1.000
_cell.length_c   1.000
_cell.angle_alpha   90.00
_cell.angle_beta   90.00
_cell.angle_gamma   90.00
#
_symmetry.space_group_name_H-M   'P 1'
#
loop_
_entity.id
_entity.type
_entity.pdbx_description
1 polymer ?
#
loop_
_entity_poly.entity_id
_entity_poly.type
_entity_poly.pdbx_seq_one_letter_code
_entity_poly.pdbx_strand_id
1 'polypeptide(L)'
;MSAIALAQSGAAEGQKLAFDRGKGNCLTCHEIKGGDLPGSIGPKLENLKARYDRAELTAILNDETVRNPLTVMPPFGRNRILTEQEISAIVDFLQTL
;
A
#
# COMPACT_ATOMS: atom_id res chain seq x y z
N MET A 1 -9.78 -17.69 -16.65
CA MET A 1 -8.62 -17.08 -16.02
C MET A 1 -8.52 -17.56 -14.58
N SER A 2 -7.35 -17.96 -14.14
CA SER A 2 -7.17 -18.46 -12.79
C SER A 2 -7.15 -17.33 -11.75
N ALA A 3 -7.48 -17.65 -10.49
CA ALA A 3 -7.38 -16.68 -9.40
C ALA A 3 -5.94 -16.20 -9.20
N ILE A 4 -4.94 -17.04 -9.45
CA ILE A 4 -3.52 -16.68 -9.36
C ILE A 4 -3.18 -15.60 -10.38
N ALA A 5 -3.65 -15.73 -11.62
CA ALA A 5 -3.39 -14.72 -12.65
C ALA A 5 -4.00 -13.36 -12.28
N LEU A 6 -5.22 -13.37 -11.72
CA LEU A 6 -5.86 -12.12 -11.26
C LEU A 6 -5.10 -11.50 -10.09
N ALA A 7 -4.65 -12.31 -9.13
CA ALA A 7 -3.87 -11.82 -8.00
C ALA A 7 -2.53 -11.23 -8.45
N GLN A 8 -1.84 -11.88 -9.40
CA GLN A 8 -0.60 -11.36 -9.96
C GLN A 8 -0.82 -10.04 -10.70
N SER A 9 -1.91 -9.94 -11.47
CA SER A 9 -2.27 -8.72 -12.19
C SER A 9 -2.55 -7.58 -11.19
N GLY A 10 -3.28 -7.86 -10.12
CA GLY A 10 -3.55 -6.89 -9.08
C GLY A 10 -2.27 -6.43 -8.39
N ALA A 11 -1.37 -7.35 -8.07
CA ALA A 11 -0.10 -7.02 -7.42
C ALA A 11 0.78 -6.14 -8.31
N ALA A 12 0.85 -6.41 -9.61
CA ALA A 12 1.63 -5.61 -10.55
C ALA A 12 1.09 -4.18 -10.64
N GLU A 13 -0.22 -4.03 -10.73
CA GLU A 13 -0.86 -2.71 -10.74
C GLU A 13 -0.65 -2.01 -9.40
N GLY A 14 -0.76 -2.74 -8.30
CA GLY A 14 -0.53 -2.20 -6.96
C GLY A 14 0.88 -1.66 -6.79
N GLN A 15 1.88 -2.35 -7.34
CA GLN A 15 3.26 -1.86 -7.31
C GLN A 15 3.40 -0.54 -8.05
N LYS A 16 2.81 -0.43 -9.24
CA LYS A 16 2.84 0.82 -10.00
C LYS A 16 2.21 1.95 -9.23
N LEU A 17 1.05 1.71 -8.63
CA LEU A 17 0.32 2.71 -7.86
C LEU A 17 1.11 3.12 -6.61
N ALA A 18 1.71 2.16 -5.91
CA ALA A 18 2.50 2.44 -4.71
C ALA A 18 3.73 3.29 -5.04
N PHE A 19 4.38 3.04 -6.16
CA PHE A 19 5.59 3.75 -6.57
C PHE A 19 5.30 5.05 -7.32
N ASP A 20 4.07 5.28 -7.75
CA ASP A 20 3.66 6.48 -8.47
C ASP A 20 3.56 7.66 -7.50
N ARG A 21 4.36 8.68 -7.72
CA ARG A 21 4.39 9.86 -6.84
C ARG A 21 3.09 10.66 -6.87
N GLY A 22 2.30 10.51 -7.92
CA GLY A 22 0.98 11.15 -8.03
C GLY A 22 -0.15 10.33 -7.43
N LYS A 23 0.14 9.14 -6.94
CA LYS A 23 -0.87 8.23 -6.36
C LYS A 23 -0.48 7.86 -4.94
N GLY A 24 0.00 6.65 -4.69
CA GLY A 24 0.35 6.20 -3.34
C GLY A 24 1.57 6.91 -2.78
N ASN A 25 2.57 7.12 -3.62
CA ASN A 25 3.82 7.79 -3.23
C ASN A 25 4.47 7.16 -1.99
N CYS A 26 4.36 5.84 -1.87
CA CYS A 26 4.76 5.12 -0.67
C CYS A 26 6.27 5.22 -0.41
N LEU A 27 7.08 5.31 -1.48
CA LEU A 27 8.53 5.39 -1.36
C LEU A 27 9.02 6.68 -0.69
N THR A 28 8.21 7.73 -0.67
CA THR A 28 8.60 8.96 0.02
C THR A 28 8.83 8.72 1.51
N CYS A 29 8.13 7.76 2.10
CA CYS A 29 8.21 7.48 3.54
C CYS A 29 8.68 6.07 3.87
N HIS A 30 8.55 5.12 2.95
CA HIS A 30 8.82 3.70 3.22
C HIS A 30 9.88 3.12 2.29
N GLU A 31 10.76 2.31 2.84
CA GLU A 31 11.62 1.45 2.04
C GLU A 31 10.80 0.23 1.59
N ILE A 32 10.81 -0.04 0.29
CA ILE A 32 10.08 -1.16 -0.33
C ILE A 32 11.01 -1.82 -1.33
N LYS A 33 11.09 -3.14 -1.30
CA LYS A 33 11.89 -3.91 -2.24
C LYS A 33 11.54 -3.54 -3.69
N GLY A 34 12.53 -3.21 -4.47
CA GLY A 34 12.36 -2.82 -5.88
C GLY A 34 12.14 -1.33 -6.09
N GLY A 35 12.01 -0.53 -5.04
CA GLY A 35 11.84 0.91 -5.14
C GLY A 35 13.17 1.67 -5.09
N ASP A 36 13.21 2.84 -5.72
CA ASP A 36 14.38 3.71 -5.76
C ASP A 36 14.26 4.86 -4.77
N LEU A 37 15.38 5.26 -4.18
CA LEU A 37 15.49 6.44 -3.32
C LEU A 37 14.40 6.49 -2.25
N PRO A 38 14.26 5.44 -1.44
CA PRO A 38 13.19 5.39 -0.43
C PRO A 38 13.46 6.35 0.72
N GLY A 39 12.37 6.89 1.28
CA GLY A 39 12.42 7.62 2.53
C GLY A 39 12.47 6.69 3.73
N SER A 40 12.66 7.25 4.92
CA SER A 40 12.76 6.51 6.17
C SER A 40 11.80 7.01 7.26
N ILE A 41 10.85 7.87 6.90
CA ILE A 41 9.87 8.39 7.86
C ILE A 41 8.98 7.27 8.40
N GLY A 42 8.54 6.37 7.52
CA GLY A 42 7.78 5.18 7.89
C GLY A 42 8.66 3.94 7.98
N PRO A 43 8.15 2.85 8.57
CA PRO A 43 8.91 1.61 8.65
C PRO A 43 9.12 0.97 7.28
N LYS A 44 10.17 0.16 7.16
CA LYS A 44 10.36 -0.67 5.98
C LYS A 44 9.18 -1.62 5.81
N LEU A 45 8.64 -1.69 4.60
CA LEU A 45 7.50 -2.56 4.32
C LEU A 45 7.98 -3.95 3.92
N GLU A 46 7.93 -4.88 4.86
CA GLU A 46 8.31 -6.28 4.65
C GLU A 46 7.50 -7.19 5.56
N ASN A 47 7.31 -8.43 5.14
CA ASN A 47 6.56 -9.44 5.91
C ASN A 47 5.16 -8.99 6.31
N LEU A 48 4.52 -8.16 5.48
CA LEU A 48 3.22 -7.59 5.83
C LEU A 48 2.12 -8.63 5.89
N LYS A 49 2.18 -9.65 5.04
CA LYS A 49 1.20 -10.72 5.04
C LYS A 49 1.19 -11.49 6.37
N ALA A 50 2.36 -11.62 7.01
CA ALA A 50 2.46 -12.27 8.32
C ALA A 50 2.01 -11.39 9.48
N ARG A 51 1.99 -10.07 9.27
CA ARG A 51 1.70 -9.09 10.33
C ARG A 51 0.29 -8.55 10.29
N TYR A 52 -0.31 -8.47 9.10
CA TYR A 52 -1.63 -7.88 8.88
C TYR A 52 -2.42 -8.71 7.89
N ASP A 53 -3.71 -8.84 8.14
CA ASP A 53 -4.59 -9.42 7.13
C ASP A 53 -5.01 -8.35 6.11
N ARG A 54 -5.74 -8.78 5.10
CA ARG A 54 -6.14 -7.90 4.01
C ARG A 54 -7.05 -6.76 4.49
N ALA A 55 -7.95 -7.06 5.42
CA ALA A 55 -8.87 -6.05 5.96
C ALA A 55 -8.10 -4.98 6.74
N GLU A 56 -7.09 -5.39 7.51
CA GLU A 56 -6.26 -4.45 8.26
C GLU A 56 -5.45 -3.55 7.34
N LEU A 57 -4.84 -4.10 6.29
CA LEU A 57 -4.09 -3.30 5.32
C LEU A 57 -5.01 -2.32 4.59
N THR A 58 -6.21 -2.75 4.23
CA THR A 58 -7.19 -1.87 3.59
C THR A 58 -7.58 -0.72 4.51
N ALA A 59 -7.81 -1.00 5.79
CA ALA A 59 -8.15 0.02 6.77
C ALA A 59 -7.00 1.02 6.97
N ILE A 60 -5.76 0.54 7.02
CA ILE A 60 -4.57 1.39 7.15
C ILE A 60 -4.48 2.35 5.96
N LEU A 61 -4.64 1.84 4.75
CA LEU A 61 -4.58 2.68 3.55
C LEU A 61 -5.77 3.62 3.44
N ASN A 62 -6.91 3.22 3.95
CA ASN A 62 -8.07 4.10 3.95
C ASN A 62 -7.85 5.32 4.86
N ASP A 63 -7.43 5.08 6.11
CA ASP A 63 -7.19 6.15 7.08
C ASP A 63 -6.42 5.63 8.29
N GLU A 64 -5.11 5.77 8.27
CA GLU A 64 -4.27 5.33 9.39
C GLU A 64 -4.48 6.19 10.64
N THR A 65 -5.07 7.37 10.53
CA THR A 65 -5.32 8.21 11.71
C THR A 65 -6.28 7.55 12.71
N VAL A 66 -7.06 6.57 12.27
CA VAL A 66 -7.95 5.79 13.17
C VAL A 66 -7.12 4.98 14.17
N ARG A 67 -6.00 4.39 13.71
CA ARG A 67 -5.10 3.58 14.57
C ARG A 67 -4.04 4.43 15.24
N ASN A 68 -3.54 5.43 14.52
CA ASN A 68 -2.46 6.28 14.99
C ASN A 68 -2.79 7.73 14.65
N PRO A 69 -3.45 8.46 15.56
CA PRO A 69 -3.88 9.85 15.30
C PRO A 69 -2.75 10.80 14.96
N LEU A 70 -1.51 10.46 15.30
CA LEU A 70 -0.34 11.32 15.05
C LEU A 70 0.39 10.95 13.76
N THR A 71 -0.14 10.02 12.97
CA THR A 71 0.52 9.62 11.74
C THR A 71 0.55 10.75 10.72
N VAL A 72 1.65 10.83 9.96
CA VAL A 72 1.75 11.71 8.79
C VAL A 72 1.35 10.98 7.50
N MET A 73 1.02 9.68 7.60
CA MET A 73 0.58 8.91 6.44
C MET A 73 -0.75 9.44 5.93
N PRO A 74 -0.86 9.77 4.63
CA PRO A 74 -2.11 10.31 4.09
C PRO A 74 -3.27 9.32 4.19
N PRO A 75 -4.49 9.79 4.49
CA PRO A 75 -5.69 8.95 4.49
C PRO A 75 -6.18 8.76 3.05
N PHE A 76 -5.55 7.85 2.33
CA PHE A 76 -5.74 7.70 0.88
C PHE A 76 -7.18 7.46 0.48
N GLY A 77 -7.90 6.61 1.21
CA GLY A 77 -9.29 6.31 0.89
C GLY A 77 -10.23 7.43 1.33
N ARG A 78 -10.07 7.87 2.58
CA ARG A 78 -10.94 8.92 3.13
C ARG A 78 -10.88 10.21 2.31
N ASN A 79 -9.70 10.60 1.88
CA ASN A 79 -9.51 11.84 1.10
C ASN A 79 -9.59 11.60 -0.41
N ARG A 80 -9.97 10.38 -0.84
CA ARG A 80 -10.13 10.03 -2.25
C ARG A 80 -8.87 10.26 -3.09
N ILE A 81 -7.70 10.09 -2.48
CA ILE A 81 -6.43 10.11 -3.18
C ILE A 81 -6.31 8.85 -4.04
N LEU A 82 -6.80 7.73 -3.51
CA LEU A 82 -6.88 6.44 -4.18
C LEU A 82 -8.32 5.94 -4.16
N THR A 83 -8.75 5.30 -5.23
CA THR A 83 -10.05 4.63 -5.27
C THR A 83 -10.00 3.32 -4.49
N GLU A 84 -11.16 2.73 -4.20
CA GLU A 84 -11.22 1.43 -3.55
C GLU A 84 -10.49 0.35 -4.36
N GLN A 85 -10.63 0.39 -5.69
CA GLN A 85 -9.96 -0.54 -6.57
C GLN A 85 -8.44 -0.36 -6.54
N GLU A 86 -7.98 0.88 -6.49
CA GLU A 86 -6.54 1.18 -6.39
C GLU A 86 -5.98 0.72 -5.05
N ILE A 87 -6.70 0.94 -3.96
CA ILE A 87 -6.32 0.44 -2.64
C ILE A 87 -6.25 -1.08 -2.64
N SER A 88 -7.24 -1.75 -3.23
CA SER A 88 -7.25 -3.21 -3.32
C SER A 88 -6.03 -3.74 -4.07
N ALA A 89 -5.65 -3.09 -5.18
CA ALA A 89 -4.46 -3.47 -5.93
C ALA A 89 -3.18 -3.27 -5.11
N ILE A 90 -3.08 -2.16 -4.39
CA ILE A 90 -1.93 -1.91 -3.53
C ILE A 90 -1.85 -2.95 -2.41
N VAL A 91 -2.98 -3.34 -1.81
CA VAL A 91 -3.01 -4.39 -0.80
C VAL A 91 -2.51 -5.72 -1.39
N ASP A 92 -2.91 -6.06 -2.61
CA ASP A 92 -2.39 -7.25 -3.30
C ASP A 92 -0.86 -7.21 -3.39
N PHE A 93 -0.33 -6.05 -3.76
CA PHE A 93 1.12 -5.86 -3.84
C PHE A 93 1.78 -5.97 -2.46
N LEU A 94 1.23 -5.30 -1.46
CA LEU A 94 1.80 -5.32 -0.10
C LEU A 94 1.87 -6.73 0.48
N GLN A 95 0.92 -7.58 0.14
CA GLN A 95 0.92 -8.97 0.59
C GLN A 95 1.99 -9.82 -0.08
N THR A 96 2.67 -9.33 -1.09
CA THR A 96 3.82 -10.01 -1.71
C THR A 96 5.15 -9.68 -1.02
N LEU A 97 5.17 -8.72 -0.14
CA LEU A 97 6.39 -8.24 0.51
C LEU A 97 6.78 -9.04 1.74
#